data_e8e09108ec4837b0f6580844520a5c67
#
_entry.id   e8e09108ec4837b0f6580844520a5c67
#
_cell.length_a   1.000
_cell.length_b   1.000
_cell.length_c   1.000
_cell.angle_alpha   90.00
_cell.angle_beta   90.00
_cell.angle_gamma   90.00
#
_symmetry.space_group_name_H-M   'P 1'
#
loop_
_entity.id
_entity.type
_entity.pdbx_description
1 polymer ?
#
loop_
_entity_poly.entity_id
_entity_poly.type
_entity_poly.pdbx_seq_one_letter_code
_entity_poly.pdbx_strand_id
1 'polypeptide(L)'
;MATKSKAFLVALSGGSGSGKSTLADALLDRLDDGQAVMFGEDAYYHPMAFYGDASTKAKREALIADVNYDDPASKEVDALVRDLRALKAGKAVEQPIYDYDRHDRSKKTRRIEPAPILLLEGIHALSMPKISSLIDLSVYVDTPDDLRLARRIRRDVVERGRSVESVLSQYLTTVRPAHYRWTFPAKFEADLVIADEGLPAYGRVRPTGDAIDRMLAPILARLQKGDVI
;
A
#
# COMPACT_ATOMS: atom_id res chain seq x y z
N MET A 1 24.03 -27.59 0.58
CA MET A 1 23.56 -26.24 0.19
C MET A 1 22.23 -26.02 0.87
N ALA A 2 22.14 -25.11 1.84
CA ALA A 2 20.86 -24.78 2.47
C ALA A 2 19.92 -24.24 1.38
N THR A 3 18.77 -24.84 1.20
CA THR A 3 17.69 -24.30 0.39
C THR A 3 17.34 -22.92 0.98
N LYS A 4 17.70 -21.84 0.26
CA LYS A 4 17.26 -20.50 0.66
C LYS A 4 15.73 -20.54 0.81
N SER A 5 15.26 -20.36 2.03
CA SER A 5 13.82 -20.26 2.30
C SER A 5 13.24 -19.20 1.39
N LYS A 6 12.14 -19.52 0.73
CA LYS A 6 11.42 -18.58 -0.11
C LYS A 6 10.88 -17.48 0.79
N ALA A 7 11.12 -16.19 0.45
CA ALA A 7 10.67 -15.09 1.29
C ALA A 7 9.15 -15.17 1.53
N PHE A 8 8.74 -14.88 2.76
CA PHE A 8 7.33 -14.86 3.20
C PHE A 8 6.70 -13.51 2.85
N LEU A 9 5.61 -13.53 2.09
CA LEU A 9 4.93 -12.31 1.65
C LEU A 9 3.71 -12.02 2.54
N VAL A 10 3.80 -10.96 3.32
CA VAL A 10 2.67 -10.35 4.03
C VAL A 10 2.10 -9.25 3.17
N ALA A 11 0.82 -9.31 2.81
CA ALA A 11 0.14 -8.26 2.08
C ALA A 11 -0.84 -7.51 3.01
N LEU A 12 -0.63 -6.20 3.15
CA LEU A 12 -1.47 -5.32 3.94
C LEU A 12 -2.35 -4.47 3.02
N SER A 13 -3.66 -4.62 3.11
CA SER A 13 -4.63 -3.81 2.38
C SER A 13 -5.59 -3.10 3.33
N GLY A 14 -6.34 -2.17 2.78
CA GLY A 14 -7.34 -1.38 3.48
C GLY A 14 -7.58 -0.07 2.74
N GLY A 15 -8.69 0.59 2.99
CA GLY A 15 -9.05 1.83 2.29
C GLY A 15 -8.02 2.94 2.49
N SER A 16 -8.03 3.92 1.59
CA SER A 16 -7.23 5.14 1.76
C SER A 16 -7.56 5.79 3.12
N GLY A 17 -6.53 6.11 3.91
CA GLY A 17 -6.69 6.64 5.27
C GLY A 17 -6.94 5.59 6.36
N SER A 18 -6.88 4.28 6.05
CA SER A 18 -7.08 3.23 7.07
C SER A 18 -5.93 3.06 8.07
N GLY A 19 -4.76 3.65 7.83
CA GLY A 19 -3.59 3.47 8.69
C GLY A 19 -2.74 2.24 8.34
N LYS A 20 -2.98 1.58 7.20
CA LYS A 20 -2.19 0.43 6.75
C LYS A 20 -0.69 0.71 6.66
N SER A 21 -0.28 1.86 6.12
CA SER A 21 1.14 2.27 6.06
C SER A 21 1.73 2.45 7.46
N THR A 22 0.96 3.06 8.38
CA THR A 22 1.35 3.21 9.78
C THR A 22 1.55 1.86 10.47
N LEU A 23 0.63 0.90 10.21
CA LEU A 23 0.74 -0.46 10.75
C LEU A 23 1.94 -1.21 10.15
N ALA A 24 2.19 -1.03 8.84
CA ALA A 24 3.32 -1.63 8.16
C ALA A 24 4.66 -1.10 8.69
N ASP A 25 4.79 0.23 8.88
CA ASP A 25 5.98 0.85 9.48
C ASP A 25 6.21 0.34 10.90
N ALA A 26 5.14 0.27 11.71
CA ALA A 26 5.22 -0.26 13.07
C ALA A 26 5.58 -1.75 13.11
N LEU A 27 5.15 -2.55 12.13
CA LEU A 27 5.57 -3.95 12.02
C LEU A 27 7.07 -4.05 11.69
N LEU A 28 7.58 -3.23 10.77
CA LEU A 28 9.01 -3.18 10.48
C LEU A 28 9.84 -2.83 11.72
N ASP A 29 9.36 -1.86 12.51
CA ASP A 29 10.05 -1.45 13.75
C ASP A 29 10.10 -2.55 14.85
N ARG A 30 9.27 -3.61 14.72
CA ARG A 30 9.25 -4.76 15.67
C ARG A 30 10.07 -5.95 15.19
N LEU A 31 10.54 -5.91 13.96
CA LEU A 31 11.37 -6.95 13.35
C LEU A 31 12.83 -6.51 13.40
N ASP A 32 13.74 -7.46 13.44
CA ASP A 32 15.19 -7.19 13.43
C ASP A 32 15.64 -6.57 12.11
N ASP A 33 16.71 -5.83 12.13
CA ASP A 33 17.30 -5.19 10.95
C ASP A 33 17.60 -6.24 9.86
N GLY A 34 17.07 -5.96 8.66
CA GLY A 34 17.21 -6.85 7.51
C GLY A 34 16.27 -8.06 7.49
N GLN A 35 15.43 -8.26 8.51
CA GLN A 35 14.45 -9.35 8.56
C GLN A 35 13.25 -9.11 7.65
N ALA A 36 12.88 -7.85 7.43
CA ALA A 36 11.79 -7.48 6.55
C ALA A 36 12.12 -6.30 5.65
N VAL A 37 11.43 -6.21 4.51
CA VAL A 37 11.49 -5.06 3.61
C VAL A 37 10.11 -4.63 3.14
N MET A 38 9.86 -3.31 3.12
CA MET A 38 8.65 -2.70 2.61
C MET A 38 8.65 -2.62 1.08
N PHE A 39 7.54 -3.04 0.49
CA PHE A 39 7.31 -3.00 -0.95
C PHE A 39 5.92 -2.38 -1.22
N GLY A 40 5.89 -1.10 -1.62
CA GLY A 40 4.64 -0.37 -1.83
C GLY A 40 4.07 -0.58 -3.25
N GLU A 41 2.80 -0.93 -3.37
CA GLU A 41 2.14 -1.05 -4.68
C GLU A 41 1.99 0.29 -5.39
N ASP A 42 1.93 1.40 -4.65
CA ASP A 42 1.77 2.75 -5.22
C ASP A 42 2.94 3.17 -6.10
N ALA A 43 4.11 2.54 -5.95
CA ALA A 43 5.24 2.71 -6.86
C ALA A 43 4.91 2.27 -8.31
N TYR A 44 3.92 1.42 -8.48
CA TYR A 44 3.55 0.80 -9.76
C TYR A 44 2.38 1.47 -10.48
N TYR A 45 1.97 2.68 -10.10
CA TYR A 45 1.09 3.45 -10.98
C TYR A 45 1.69 3.58 -12.36
N HIS A 46 0.86 3.50 -13.41
CA HIS A 46 1.32 3.76 -14.75
C HIS A 46 1.95 5.17 -14.87
N PRO A 47 3.01 5.33 -15.70
CA PRO A 47 3.52 6.65 -15.99
C PRO A 47 2.47 7.46 -16.75
N MET A 48 2.52 8.80 -16.63
CA MET A 48 1.54 9.70 -17.26
C MET A 48 1.41 9.48 -18.77
N ALA A 49 2.51 9.16 -19.46
CA ALA A 49 2.51 8.85 -20.89
C ALA A 49 1.64 7.65 -21.29
N PHE A 50 1.27 6.77 -20.35
CA PHE A 50 0.34 5.67 -20.58
C PHE A 50 -1.08 6.16 -20.85
N TYR A 51 -1.47 7.26 -20.21
CA TYR A 51 -2.83 7.81 -20.32
C TYR A 51 -3.00 8.74 -21.51
N GLY A 52 -1.90 9.27 -22.09
CA GLY A 52 -1.95 10.13 -23.27
C GLY A 52 -0.84 11.17 -23.35
N ASP A 53 -1.06 12.18 -24.17
CA ASP A 53 -0.10 13.27 -24.37
C ASP A 53 -0.09 14.24 -23.17
N ALA A 54 0.96 14.19 -22.38
CA ALA A 54 1.21 15.06 -21.24
C ALA A 54 2.29 16.12 -21.50
N SER A 55 2.50 16.50 -22.76
CA SER A 55 3.59 17.38 -23.18
C SER A 55 3.46 18.83 -22.68
N THR A 56 2.25 19.27 -22.37
CA THR A 56 1.98 20.60 -21.80
C THR A 56 1.33 20.50 -20.44
N LYS A 57 1.44 21.56 -19.62
CA LYS A 57 0.79 21.62 -18.30
C LYS A 57 -0.72 21.40 -18.40
N ALA A 58 -1.40 22.08 -19.33
CA ALA A 58 -2.85 21.96 -19.52
C ALA A 58 -3.29 20.54 -19.90
N LYS A 59 -2.56 19.86 -20.81
CA LYS A 59 -2.83 18.47 -21.19
C LYS A 59 -2.63 17.52 -20.01
N ARG A 60 -1.57 17.71 -19.23
CA ARG A 60 -1.30 16.92 -18.02
C ARG A 60 -2.41 17.10 -16.99
N GLU A 61 -2.84 18.32 -16.70
CA GLU A 61 -3.91 18.61 -15.76
C GLU A 61 -5.24 17.96 -16.19
N ALA A 62 -5.55 17.98 -17.49
CA ALA A 62 -6.72 17.31 -18.03
C ALA A 62 -6.66 15.78 -17.83
N LEU A 63 -5.51 15.14 -18.13
CA LEU A 63 -5.32 13.71 -17.88
C LEU A 63 -5.43 13.36 -16.40
N ILE A 64 -4.81 14.14 -15.50
CA ILE A 64 -4.89 13.91 -14.05
C ILE A 64 -6.34 13.96 -13.56
N ALA A 65 -7.16 14.87 -14.13
CA ALA A 65 -8.57 14.99 -13.74
C ALA A 65 -9.44 13.80 -14.22
N ASP A 66 -9.05 13.14 -15.32
CA ASP A 66 -9.80 12.03 -15.93
C ASP A 66 -9.39 10.65 -15.40
N VAL A 67 -8.16 10.51 -14.92
CA VAL A 67 -7.64 9.20 -14.45
C VAL A 67 -8.21 8.84 -13.07
N ASN A 68 -8.82 7.65 -12.98
CA ASN A 68 -9.19 7.06 -11.71
C ASN A 68 -8.02 6.28 -11.10
N TYR A 69 -7.23 6.92 -10.23
CA TYR A 69 -6.09 6.32 -9.54
C TYR A 69 -6.50 5.27 -8.49
N ASP A 70 -7.77 5.20 -8.13
CA ASP A 70 -8.30 4.21 -7.18
C ASP A 70 -8.82 2.95 -7.89
N ASP A 71 -8.70 2.86 -9.22
CA ASP A 71 -8.99 1.65 -10.00
C ASP A 71 -7.73 0.77 -10.07
N PRO A 72 -7.82 -0.57 -9.87
CA PRO A 72 -6.67 -1.48 -10.06
C PRO A 72 -5.99 -1.37 -11.43
N ALA A 73 -6.75 -1.01 -12.47
CA ALA A 73 -6.20 -0.78 -13.82
C ALA A 73 -5.23 0.41 -13.91
N SER A 74 -5.18 1.27 -12.88
CA SER A 74 -4.19 2.34 -12.78
C SER A 74 -2.77 1.83 -12.49
N LYS A 75 -2.63 0.55 -12.14
CA LYS A 75 -1.35 -0.07 -11.75
C LYS A 75 -0.79 -0.96 -12.86
N GLU A 76 0.51 -0.93 -13.03
CA GLU A 76 1.27 -1.87 -13.88
C GLU A 76 1.46 -3.20 -13.13
N VAL A 77 0.37 -3.98 -13.03
CA VAL A 77 0.31 -5.20 -12.21
C VAL A 77 1.35 -6.22 -12.64
N ASP A 78 1.66 -6.34 -13.93
CA ASP A 78 2.63 -7.32 -14.42
C ASP A 78 4.06 -6.97 -13.96
N ALA A 79 4.42 -5.70 -13.90
CA ALA A 79 5.69 -5.25 -13.35
C ALA A 79 5.78 -5.52 -11.84
N LEU A 80 4.72 -5.20 -11.10
CA LEU A 80 4.61 -5.50 -9.67
C LEU A 80 4.78 -7.00 -9.38
N VAL A 81 4.08 -7.87 -10.12
CA VAL A 81 4.18 -9.33 -9.97
C VAL A 81 5.56 -9.86 -10.31
N ARG A 82 6.18 -9.36 -11.39
CA ARG A 82 7.55 -9.72 -11.78
C ARG A 82 8.53 -9.42 -10.64
N ASP A 83 8.44 -8.24 -10.07
CA ASP A 83 9.37 -7.79 -9.03
C ASP A 83 9.14 -8.52 -7.70
N LEU A 84 7.88 -8.77 -7.31
CA LEU A 84 7.56 -9.62 -6.16
C LEU A 84 8.12 -11.05 -6.30
N ARG A 85 7.99 -11.65 -7.49
CA ARG A 85 8.56 -12.98 -7.76
C ARG A 85 10.08 -12.99 -7.67
N ALA A 86 10.73 -11.93 -8.16
CA ALA A 86 12.18 -11.79 -8.07
C ALA A 86 12.63 -11.69 -6.60
N LEU A 87 11.98 -10.85 -5.79
CA LEU A 87 12.27 -10.73 -4.35
C LEU A 87 12.02 -12.05 -3.61
N LYS A 88 10.89 -12.75 -3.88
CA LYS A 88 10.63 -14.08 -3.31
C LYS A 88 11.67 -15.13 -3.71
N ALA A 89 12.33 -14.93 -4.84
CA ALA A 89 13.43 -15.78 -5.30
C ALA A 89 14.82 -15.34 -4.79
N GLY A 90 14.87 -14.35 -3.88
CA GLY A 90 16.12 -13.84 -3.31
C GLY A 90 16.92 -12.94 -4.24
N LYS A 91 16.27 -12.29 -5.21
CA LYS A 91 16.90 -11.36 -6.16
C LYS A 91 16.46 -9.94 -5.86
N ALA A 92 17.42 -9.01 -5.82
CA ALA A 92 17.15 -7.59 -5.71
C ALA A 92 16.40 -7.05 -6.94
N VAL A 93 15.61 -6.01 -6.75
CA VAL A 93 14.85 -5.33 -7.81
C VAL A 93 15.06 -3.82 -7.78
N GLU A 94 14.82 -3.17 -8.92
CA GLU A 94 14.80 -1.72 -9.05
C GLU A 94 13.34 -1.25 -9.07
N GLN A 95 12.80 -0.96 -7.88
CA GLN A 95 11.42 -0.49 -7.72
C GLN A 95 11.27 0.92 -8.31
N PRO A 96 10.24 1.20 -9.12
CA PRO A 96 9.91 2.57 -9.54
C PRO A 96 9.70 3.48 -8.33
N ILE A 97 9.88 4.79 -8.54
CA ILE A 97 9.49 5.82 -7.58
C ILE A 97 8.37 6.63 -8.21
N TYR A 98 7.21 6.66 -7.55
CA TYR A 98 6.08 7.48 -7.97
C TYR A 98 6.13 8.86 -7.30
N ASP A 99 6.02 9.90 -8.10
CA ASP A 99 5.99 11.30 -7.67
C ASP A 99 4.53 11.76 -7.62
N TYR A 100 3.99 11.89 -6.41
CA TYR A 100 2.58 12.27 -6.20
C TYR A 100 2.27 13.72 -6.60
N ASP A 101 3.27 14.63 -6.53
CA ASP A 101 3.08 16.03 -6.90
C ASP A 101 2.95 16.16 -8.42
N ARG A 102 3.67 15.31 -9.14
CA ARG A 102 3.67 15.27 -10.60
C ARG A 102 2.67 14.28 -11.18
N HIS A 103 2.07 13.44 -10.37
CA HIS A 103 1.26 12.29 -10.80
C HIS A 103 1.96 11.45 -11.88
N ASP A 104 3.25 11.17 -11.68
CA ASP A 104 4.08 10.48 -12.67
C ASP A 104 5.18 9.66 -12.03
N ARG A 105 5.76 8.71 -12.77
CA ARG A 105 6.96 8.01 -12.33
C ARG A 105 8.19 8.89 -12.45
N SER A 106 9.03 8.85 -11.43
CA SER A 106 10.38 9.40 -11.51
C SER A 106 11.24 8.59 -12.49
N LYS A 107 12.28 9.24 -13.05
CA LYS A 107 13.34 8.54 -13.79
C LYS A 107 14.26 7.72 -12.88
N LYS A 108 14.23 7.99 -11.55
CA LYS A 108 15.02 7.28 -10.56
C LYS A 108 14.24 6.04 -10.09
N THR A 109 14.98 5.01 -9.70
CA THR A 109 14.47 3.81 -9.03
C THR A 109 15.00 3.73 -7.61
N ARG A 110 14.42 2.86 -6.82
CA ARG A 110 14.91 2.47 -5.51
C ARG A 110 15.27 0.99 -5.55
N ARG A 111 16.54 0.68 -5.28
CA ARG A 111 16.97 -0.71 -5.15
C ARG A 111 16.38 -1.31 -3.87
N ILE A 112 15.71 -2.43 -4.01
CA ILE A 112 15.14 -3.23 -2.92
C ILE A 112 15.93 -4.54 -2.85
N GLU A 113 16.59 -4.78 -1.73
CA GLU A 113 17.23 -6.05 -1.44
C GLU A 113 16.18 -7.07 -0.93
N PRO A 114 16.36 -8.36 -1.24
CA PRO A 114 15.48 -9.39 -0.72
C PRO A 114 15.67 -9.55 0.79
N ALA A 115 14.57 -9.79 1.49
CA ALA A 115 14.54 -10.08 2.91
C ALA A 115 13.71 -11.34 3.20
N PRO A 116 13.87 -11.98 4.37
CA PRO A 116 13.02 -13.12 4.76
C PRO A 116 11.54 -12.81 4.69
N ILE A 117 11.13 -11.58 5.06
CA ILE A 117 9.75 -11.11 5.02
C ILE A 117 9.65 -9.96 4.02
N LEU A 118 8.69 -10.06 3.09
CA LEU A 118 8.29 -8.99 2.19
C LEU A 118 6.96 -8.41 2.69
N LEU A 119 6.90 -7.10 2.93
CA LEU A 119 5.65 -6.40 3.29
C LEU A 119 5.14 -5.66 2.06
N LEU A 120 4.15 -6.22 1.36
CA LEU A 120 3.42 -5.52 0.31
C LEU A 120 2.33 -4.66 0.94
N GLU A 121 2.39 -3.35 0.73
CA GLU A 121 1.39 -2.41 1.24
C GLU A 121 0.69 -1.71 0.09
N GLY A 122 -0.66 -1.62 0.18
CA GLY A 122 -1.44 -0.83 -0.76
C GLY A 122 -2.93 -1.08 -0.70
N ILE A 123 -3.71 -0.19 -1.34
CA ILE A 123 -5.18 -0.31 -1.35
C ILE A 123 -5.67 -1.53 -2.13
N HIS A 124 -4.89 -1.97 -3.11
CA HIS A 124 -5.20 -3.11 -3.97
C HIS A 124 -4.33 -4.34 -3.71
N ALA A 125 -3.50 -4.33 -2.65
CA ALA A 125 -2.58 -5.44 -2.36
C ALA A 125 -3.28 -6.80 -2.24
N LEU A 126 -4.56 -6.83 -1.86
CA LEU A 126 -5.38 -8.05 -1.77
C LEU A 126 -6.42 -8.21 -2.90
N SER A 127 -6.68 -7.17 -3.70
CA SER A 127 -7.72 -7.21 -4.73
C SER A 127 -7.22 -7.48 -6.14
N MET A 128 -5.91 -7.74 -6.32
CA MET A 128 -5.32 -8.08 -7.62
C MET A 128 -5.12 -9.60 -7.75
N PRO A 129 -5.90 -10.32 -8.61
CA PRO A 129 -5.84 -11.79 -8.68
C PRO A 129 -4.45 -12.35 -9.03
N LYS A 130 -3.65 -11.61 -9.81
CA LYS A 130 -2.28 -12.02 -10.17
C LYS A 130 -1.32 -12.07 -8.98
N ILE A 131 -1.62 -11.36 -7.89
CA ILE A 131 -0.79 -11.30 -6.68
C ILE A 131 -1.23 -12.35 -5.67
N SER A 132 -2.50 -12.72 -5.61
CA SER A 132 -3.07 -13.57 -4.56
C SER A 132 -2.31 -14.89 -4.35
N SER A 133 -1.85 -15.52 -5.43
CA SER A 133 -1.06 -16.77 -5.35
C SER A 133 0.36 -16.60 -4.79
N LEU A 134 0.83 -15.36 -4.61
CA LEU A 134 2.14 -15.06 -4.04
C LEU A 134 2.07 -14.74 -2.55
N ILE A 135 0.88 -14.40 -2.05
CA ILE A 135 0.65 -13.98 -0.66
C ILE A 135 0.69 -15.19 0.27
N ASP A 136 1.47 -15.08 1.33
CA ASP A 136 1.56 -16.11 2.38
C ASP A 136 0.72 -15.71 3.61
N LEU A 137 0.48 -14.40 3.82
CA LEU A 137 -0.41 -13.87 4.85
C LEU A 137 -1.11 -12.60 4.34
N SER A 138 -2.43 -12.64 4.26
CA SER A 138 -3.27 -11.51 3.87
C SER A 138 -3.84 -10.80 5.10
N VAL A 139 -3.64 -9.48 5.18
CA VAL A 139 -4.07 -8.63 6.30
C VAL A 139 -4.89 -7.46 5.77
N TYR A 140 -6.12 -7.32 6.27
CA TYR A 140 -6.97 -6.19 5.97
C TYR A 140 -7.08 -5.25 7.17
N VAL A 141 -6.77 -3.97 6.99
CA VAL A 141 -6.93 -2.94 8.03
C VAL A 141 -8.31 -2.31 7.90
N ASP A 142 -9.15 -2.60 8.88
CA ASP A 142 -10.57 -2.21 8.91
C ASP A 142 -10.76 -0.95 9.75
N THR A 143 -10.98 0.15 9.07
CA THR A 143 -11.19 1.48 9.69
C THR A 143 -12.50 2.06 9.16
N PRO A 144 -13.37 2.59 10.03
CA PRO A 144 -14.61 3.25 9.64
C PRO A 144 -14.41 4.37 8.61
N ASP A 145 -15.39 4.54 7.72
CA ASP A 145 -15.31 5.46 6.58
C ASP A 145 -15.09 6.92 7.00
N ASP A 146 -15.73 7.35 8.07
CA ASP A 146 -15.61 8.71 8.63
C ASP A 146 -14.20 9.00 9.13
N LEU A 147 -13.57 8.05 9.83
CA LEU A 147 -12.18 8.17 10.27
C LEU A 147 -11.20 8.17 9.09
N ARG A 148 -11.43 7.29 8.10
CA ARG A 148 -10.61 7.25 6.90
C ARG A 148 -10.69 8.56 6.12
N LEU A 149 -11.90 9.13 5.97
CA LEU A 149 -12.12 10.41 5.31
C LEU A 149 -11.44 11.56 6.06
N ALA A 150 -11.63 11.63 7.38
CA ALA A 150 -11.00 12.66 8.21
C ALA A 150 -9.45 12.63 8.09
N ARG A 151 -8.84 11.43 8.17
CA ARG A 151 -7.40 11.23 8.01
C ARG A 151 -6.92 11.61 6.62
N ARG A 152 -7.69 11.23 5.57
CA ARG A 152 -7.37 11.57 4.19
C ARG A 152 -7.41 13.08 3.96
N ILE A 153 -8.48 13.76 4.39
CA ILE A 153 -8.59 15.23 4.25
C ILE A 153 -7.36 15.87 4.88
N ARG A 154 -7.06 15.52 6.12
CA ARG A 154 -5.93 16.11 6.82
C ARG A 154 -4.60 15.88 6.10
N ARG A 155 -4.29 14.63 5.74
CA ARG A 155 -3.07 14.28 5.00
C ARG A 155 -2.95 15.06 3.70
N ASP A 156 -4.00 15.03 2.88
CA ASP A 156 -3.96 15.60 1.54
C ASP A 156 -3.92 17.15 1.57
N VAL A 157 -4.51 17.77 2.61
CA VAL A 157 -4.41 19.22 2.81
C VAL A 157 -3.03 19.61 3.34
N VAL A 158 -2.54 18.96 4.39
CA VAL A 158 -1.31 19.36 5.08
C VAL A 158 -0.06 18.95 4.31
N GLU A 159 -0.04 17.72 3.76
CA GLU A 159 1.17 17.14 3.15
C GLU A 159 1.22 17.33 1.62
N ARG A 160 0.06 17.50 0.97
CA ARG A 160 -0.06 17.56 -0.51
C ARG A 160 -0.61 18.90 -1.00
N GLY A 161 -0.88 19.86 -0.11
CA GLY A 161 -1.35 21.21 -0.44
C GLY A 161 -2.70 21.26 -1.16
N ARG A 162 -3.56 20.23 -1.03
CA ARG A 162 -4.87 20.17 -1.67
C ARG A 162 -5.91 20.97 -0.89
N SER A 163 -6.95 21.46 -1.58
CA SER A 163 -8.10 22.03 -0.89
C SER A 163 -9.03 20.93 -0.35
N VAL A 164 -9.73 21.20 0.74
CA VAL A 164 -10.74 20.30 1.31
C VAL A 164 -11.79 19.93 0.26
N GLU A 165 -12.26 20.90 -0.51
CA GLU A 165 -13.23 20.70 -1.58
C GLU A 165 -12.75 19.71 -2.63
N SER A 166 -11.49 19.85 -3.08
CA SER A 166 -10.87 18.92 -4.04
C SER A 166 -10.77 17.50 -3.49
N VAL A 167 -10.44 17.34 -2.20
CA VAL A 167 -10.35 16.02 -1.57
C VAL A 167 -11.73 15.37 -1.43
N LEU A 168 -12.74 16.14 -1.01
CA LEU A 168 -14.12 15.66 -0.87
C LEU A 168 -14.72 15.28 -2.22
N SER A 169 -14.56 16.12 -3.24
CA SER A 169 -15.04 15.82 -4.59
C SER A 169 -14.44 14.50 -5.10
N GLN A 170 -13.13 14.32 -5.04
CA GLN A 170 -12.48 13.07 -5.44
C GLN A 170 -12.94 11.89 -4.58
N TYR A 171 -13.07 12.08 -3.27
CA TYR A 171 -13.52 11.01 -2.38
C TYR A 171 -14.90 10.46 -2.78
N LEU A 172 -15.84 11.35 -3.07
CA LEU A 172 -17.21 10.96 -3.42
C LEU A 172 -17.30 10.38 -4.84
N THR A 173 -16.50 10.89 -5.79
CA THR A 173 -16.59 10.50 -7.21
C THR A 173 -15.78 9.25 -7.55
N THR A 174 -14.59 9.04 -6.98
CA THR A 174 -13.72 7.92 -7.33
C THR A 174 -13.33 7.05 -6.15
N VAL A 175 -12.82 7.64 -5.05
CA VAL A 175 -12.21 6.89 -3.95
C VAL A 175 -13.21 5.97 -3.25
N ARG A 176 -14.36 6.51 -2.83
CA ARG A 176 -15.38 5.73 -2.12
C ARG A 176 -16.02 4.65 -3.00
N PRO A 177 -16.45 4.95 -4.25
CA PRO A 177 -16.95 3.91 -5.16
C PRO A 177 -15.91 2.81 -5.44
N ALA A 178 -14.66 3.17 -5.72
CA ALA A 178 -13.59 2.20 -5.97
C ALA A 178 -13.28 1.35 -4.73
N HIS A 179 -13.28 1.95 -3.52
CA HIS A 179 -13.12 1.21 -2.28
C HIS A 179 -14.15 0.09 -2.13
N TYR A 180 -15.45 0.39 -2.28
CA TYR A 180 -16.50 -0.62 -2.14
C TYR A 180 -16.50 -1.65 -3.28
N ARG A 181 -16.04 -1.26 -4.46
CA ARG A 181 -15.97 -2.16 -5.61
C ARG A 181 -14.78 -3.12 -5.52
N TRP A 182 -13.61 -2.65 -5.09
CA TRP A 182 -12.35 -3.37 -5.23
C TRP A 182 -11.68 -3.73 -3.91
N THR A 183 -11.55 -2.75 -2.99
CA THR A 183 -10.78 -2.94 -1.76
C THR A 183 -11.57 -3.62 -0.67
N PHE A 184 -12.80 -3.17 -0.42
CA PHE A 184 -13.65 -3.66 0.67
C PHE A 184 -13.99 -5.15 0.58
N PRO A 185 -14.27 -5.74 -0.60
CA PRO A 185 -14.55 -7.18 -0.69
C PRO A 185 -13.40 -8.05 -0.17
N ALA A 186 -12.15 -7.62 -0.32
CA ALA A 186 -10.99 -8.36 0.16
C ALA A 186 -10.95 -8.52 1.70
N LYS A 187 -11.71 -7.72 2.45
CA LYS A 187 -11.89 -7.90 3.89
C LYS A 187 -12.44 -9.27 4.26
N PHE A 188 -13.33 -9.82 3.45
CA PHE A 188 -14.03 -11.09 3.73
C PHE A 188 -13.19 -12.32 3.36
N GLU A 189 -12.10 -12.12 2.61
CA GLU A 189 -11.20 -13.17 2.15
C GLU A 189 -9.84 -13.12 2.84
N ALA A 190 -9.57 -12.06 3.63
CA ALA A 190 -8.30 -11.88 4.33
C ALA A 190 -8.13 -12.88 5.49
N ASP A 191 -6.90 -13.38 5.67
CA ASP A 191 -6.55 -14.26 6.81
C ASP A 191 -6.70 -13.55 8.15
N LEU A 192 -6.42 -12.24 8.18
CA LEU A 192 -6.56 -11.38 9.34
C LEU A 192 -7.28 -10.08 8.97
N VAL A 193 -8.28 -9.73 9.78
CA VAL A 193 -8.92 -8.41 9.74
C VAL A 193 -8.54 -7.69 11.03
N ILE A 194 -7.79 -6.60 10.89
CA ILE A 194 -7.30 -5.80 12.02
C ILE A 194 -8.18 -4.56 12.15
N ALA A 195 -8.98 -4.51 13.20
CA ALA A 195 -9.78 -3.33 13.50
C ALA A 195 -8.88 -2.16 13.92
N ASP A 196 -9.26 -0.95 13.51
CA ASP A 196 -8.60 0.26 13.97
C ASP A 196 -8.94 0.53 15.44
N GLU A 197 -7.95 0.47 16.29
CA GLU A 197 -8.07 0.71 17.73
C GLU A 197 -7.65 2.14 18.14
N GLY A 198 -7.85 3.12 17.24
CA GLY A 198 -7.55 4.51 17.53
C GLY A 198 -6.13 4.92 17.16
N LEU A 199 -5.61 4.42 16.04
CA LEU A 199 -4.37 4.95 15.47
C LEU A 199 -4.47 6.48 15.37
N PRO A 200 -3.41 7.22 15.74
CA PRO A 200 -3.47 8.67 15.79
C PRO A 200 -3.85 9.25 14.43
N ALA A 201 -4.84 10.13 14.43
CA ALA A 201 -5.30 10.83 13.24
C ALA A 201 -4.29 11.88 12.74
N TYR A 202 -3.14 12.03 13.41
CA TYR A 202 -2.30 13.22 13.33
C TYR A 202 -0.82 12.90 13.14
N GLY A 203 -0.31 13.29 11.95
CA GLY A 203 1.10 13.41 11.65
C GLY A 203 1.85 12.09 11.45
N ARG A 204 3.13 12.21 11.12
CA ARG A 204 4.09 11.09 11.07
C ARG A 204 4.55 10.66 12.47
N VAL A 205 3.69 10.81 13.46
CA VAL A 205 3.99 10.29 14.80
C VAL A 205 3.83 8.78 14.70
N ARG A 206 4.92 8.05 14.85
CA ARG A 206 4.86 6.58 14.97
C ARG A 206 3.93 6.26 16.13
N PRO A 207 2.87 5.50 15.89
CA PRO A 207 1.99 5.14 17.00
C PRO A 207 2.80 4.28 17.97
N THR A 208 2.83 4.73 19.19
CA THR A 208 3.44 4.02 20.32
C THR A 208 2.36 3.70 21.33
N GLY A 209 2.46 2.57 21.98
CA GLY A 209 1.56 2.18 23.07
C GLY A 209 0.62 1.03 22.73
N ASP A 210 -0.24 0.71 23.68
CA ASP A 210 -1.07 -0.50 23.69
C ASP A 210 -1.94 -0.73 22.43
N ALA A 211 -2.42 0.33 21.78
CA ALA A 211 -3.28 0.22 20.61
C ALA A 211 -2.55 -0.41 19.41
N ILE A 212 -1.34 0.08 19.09
CA ILE A 212 -0.56 -0.47 17.98
C ILE A 212 -0.09 -1.88 18.30
N ASP A 213 0.25 -2.16 19.57
CA ASP A 213 0.67 -3.48 20.01
C ASP A 213 -0.46 -4.51 19.85
N ARG A 214 -1.69 -4.15 20.21
CA ARG A 214 -2.86 -5.02 19.98
C ARG A 214 -3.12 -5.26 18.50
N MET A 215 -2.93 -4.25 17.65
CA MET A 215 -3.10 -4.41 16.20
C MET A 215 -2.00 -5.27 15.57
N LEU A 216 -0.76 -5.21 16.08
CA LEU A 216 0.37 -6.02 15.60
C LEU A 216 0.34 -7.45 16.12
N ALA A 217 -0.17 -7.69 17.33
CA ALA A 217 -0.12 -8.99 17.98
C ALA A 217 -0.61 -10.17 17.11
N PRO A 218 -1.76 -10.10 16.41
CA PRO A 218 -2.20 -11.21 15.57
C PRO A 218 -1.29 -11.45 14.36
N ILE A 219 -0.65 -10.40 13.82
CA ILE A 219 0.30 -10.53 12.69
C ILE A 219 1.56 -11.22 13.17
N LEU A 220 2.15 -10.75 14.28
CA LEU A 220 3.36 -11.33 14.87
C LEU A 220 3.14 -12.79 15.27
N ALA A 221 1.98 -13.12 15.88
CA ALA A 221 1.64 -14.49 16.21
C ALA A 221 1.57 -15.42 14.97
N ARG A 222 1.13 -14.91 13.82
CA ARG A 222 1.13 -15.68 12.56
C ARG A 222 2.54 -15.89 12.02
N LEU A 223 3.41 -14.88 12.11
CA LEU A 223 4.81 -14.99 11.68
C LEU A 223 5.58 -15.98 12.57
N GLN A 224 5.38 -15.94 13.88
CA GLN A 224 5.97 -16.91 14.83
C GLN A 224 5.50 -18.34 14.58
N LYS A 225 4.18 -18.53 14.39
CA LYS A 225 3.60 -19.86 14.12
C LYS A 225 4.10 -20.46 12.81
N GLY A 226 4.46 -19.62 11.85
CA GLY A 226 5.01 -20.02 10.55
C GLY A 226 6.53 -20.23 10.54
N ASP A 227 7.20 -20.15 11.71
CA ASP A 227 8.66 -20.18 11.83
C ASP A 227 9.37 -19.15 10.91
N VAL A 228 8.75 -17.97 10.75
CA VAL A 228 9.26 -16.89 9.90
C VAL A 228 10.14 -15.92 10.72
N ILE A 229 9.79 -15.77 12.03
CA ILE A 229 10.51 -14.95 13.03
C ILE A 229 10.71 -15.73 14.31
#